data_442f888dc41b325cee3c6076eea86b1f
#
_entry.id   442f888dc41b325cee3c6076eea86b1f
#
_cell.length_a   1.000
_cell.length_b   1.000
_cell.length_c   1.000
_cell.angle_alpha   90.00
_cell.angle_beta   90.00
_cell.angle_gamma   90.00
#
_symmetry.space_group_name_H-M   'P 1'
#
loop_
_entity.id
_entity.type
_entity.pdbx_description
1 polymer ?
#
loop_
_entity_poly.entity_id
_entity_poly.type
_entity_poly.pdbx_seq_one_letter_code
_entity_poly.pdbx_strand_id
1 'polypeptide(L)'
;MNTFNTLVLDITVAIIDFLYRGRDYQRFWVLEEIARAPYFAFLSVLHLRESMGLRGPEHIYLMEEHFAQTLNETEHLEYMESRGGNSYWIDRFFAKHLVLIYYWVNVVYYWVAPSSAYHLSYEVEVHASLTYAEYLTRFPDDKKICEIMNDEIQHFQELAEAIRLIDPDRLTIREKDLASVLNTSDLETAR
;
A
#
# COMPACT_ATOMS: atom_id res chain seq x y z
N MET A 1 5.46 -11.37 14.33
CA MET A 1 4.25 -10.60 13.94
C MET A 1 4.29 -9.27 14.68
N ASN A 2 4.20 -8.15 13.99
CA ASN A 2 4.20 -6.84 14.66
C ASN A 2 2.77 -6.48 15.06
N THR A 3 2.38 -6.89 16.27
CA THR A 3 1.01 -6.69 16.81
C THR A 3 0.56 -5.23 16.74
N PHE A 4 1.49 -4.28 16.81
CA PHE A 4 1.21 -2.86 16.68
C PHE A 4 0.73 -2.51 15.25
N ASN A 5 1.45 -2.95 14.22
CA ASN A 5 1.08 -2.69 12.83
C ASN A 5 -0.29 -3.27 12.49
N THR A 6 -0.53 -4.53 12.87
CA THR A 6 -1.83 -5.19 12.64
C THR A 6 -2.97 -4.44 13.33
N LEU A 7 -2.77 -4.00 14.59
CA LEU A 7 -3.79 -3.23 15.29
C LEU A 7 -4.09 -1.88 14.61
N VAL A 8 -3.04 -1.17 14.17
CA VAL A 8 -3.19 0.12 13.46
C VAL A 8 -3.96 -0.09 12.16
N LEU A 9 -3.60 -1.11 11.39
CA LEU A 9 -4.29 -1.46 10.15
C LEU A 9 -5.75 -1.81 10.41
N ASP A 10 -6.04 -2.72 11.33
CA ASP A 10 -7.41 -3.18 11.62
C ASP A 10 -8.33 -2.02 12.02
N ILE A 11 -7.83 -1.08 12.85
CA ILE A 11 -8.58 0.12 13.23
C ILE A 11 -8.82 1.02 12.01
N THR A 12 -7.79 1.26 11.21
CA THR A 12 -7.89 2.11 10.01
C THR A 12 -8.88 1.54 9.01
N VAL A 13 -8.79 0.24 8.74
CA VAL A 13 -9.70 -0.50 7.85
C VAL A 13 -11.13 -0.41 8.36
N ALA A 14 -11.37 -0.68 9.64
CA ALA A 14 -12.72 -0.60 10.22
C ALA A 14 -13.34 0.80 10.08
N ILE A 15 -12.53 1.86 10.22
CA ILE A 15 -12.98 3.24 10.03
C ILE A 15 -13.34 3.51 8.57
N ILE A 16 -12.47 3.10 7.64
CA ILE A 16 -12.68 3.28 6.19
C ILE A 16 -13.92 2.52 5.74
N ASP A 17 -14.07 1.26 6.12
CA ASP A 17 -15.22 0.43 5.78
C ASP A 17 -16.55 0.99 6.31
N PHE A 18 -16.52 1.56 7.50
CA PHE A 18 -17.69 2.22 8.06
C PHE A 18 -18.05 3.51 7.30
N LEU A 19 -17.06 4.37 7.03
CA LEU A 19 -17.27 5.67 6.39
C LEU A 19 -17.62 5.56 4.90
N TYR A 20 -17.05 4.57 4.20
CA TYR A 20 -17.21 4.42 2.74
C TYR A 20 -18.08 3.25 2.32
N ARG A 21 -18.90 2.73 3.23
CA ARG A 21 -19.80 1.61 2.96
C ARG A 21 -20.71 1.89 1.76
N GLY A 22 -20.64 1.03 0.73
CA GLY A 22 -21.41 1.16 -0.52
C GLY A 22 -20.92 2.27 -1.44
N ARG A 23 -19.71 2.80 -1.25
CA ARG A 23 -19.07 3.82 -2.06
C ARG A 23 -17.70 3.33 -2.53
N ASP A 24 -17.68 2.33 -3.41
CA ASP A 24 -16.45 1.60 -3.78
C ASP A 24 -15.33 2.53 -4.28
N TYR A 25 -15.57 3.40 -5.25
CA TYR A 25 -14.54 4.28 -5.81
C TYR A 25 -14.05 5.36 -4.83
N GLN A 26 -14.89 5.83 -3.90
CA GLN A 26 -14.43 6.73 -2.84
C GLN A 26 -13.55 5.98 -1.82
N ARG A 27 -13.90 4.73 -1.50
CA ARG A 27 -13.09 3.85 -0.66
C ARG A 27 -11.73 3.58 -1.29
N PHE A 28 -11.71 3.20 -2.56
CA PHE A 28 -10.48 2.97 -3.32
C PHE A 28 -9.61 4.22 -3.37
N TRP A 29 -10.19 5.38 -3.68
CA TRP A 29 -9.45 6.63 -3.71
C TRP A 29 -8.75 6.95 -2.37
N VAL A 30 -9.40 6.69 -1.24
CA VAL A 30 -8.78 6.88 0.09
C VAL A 30 -7.70 5.83 0.34
N LEU A 31 -7.89 4.59 -0.09
CA LEU A 31 -6.87 3.54 0.02
C LEU A 31 -5.61 3.92 -0.75
N GLU A 32 -5.72 4.36 -2.00
CA GLU A 32 -4.58 4.82 -2.81
C GLU A 32 -3.86 6.04 -2.20
N GLU A 33 -4.61 6.98 -1.63
CA GLU A 33 -4.00 8.10 -0.90
C GLU A 33 -3.18 7.62 0.30
N ILE A 34 -3.62 6.57 0.99
CA ILE A 34 -2.91 5.98 2.14
C ILE A 34 -1.73 5.14 1.66
N ALA A 35 -1.90 4.27 0.67
CA ALA A 35 -0.88 3.37 0.14
C ALA A 35 0.33 4.12 -0.40
N ARG A 36 0.10 5.20 -1.14
CA ARG A 36 1.14 6.05 -1.72
C ARG A 36 2.03 6.77 -0.71
N ALA A 37 1.49 7.17 0.46
CA ALA A 37 2.19 8.03 1.42
C ALA A 37 3.49 7.43 1.98
N PRO A 38 3.57 6.13 2.33
CA PRO A 38 4.81 5.50 2.79
C PRO A 38 5.94 5.55 1.77
N TYR A 39 5.67 5.37 0.49
CA TYR A 39 6.71 5.39 -0.54
C TYR A 39 7.39 6.74 -0.66
N PHE A 40 6.64 7.85 -0.59
CA PHE A 40 7.21 9.19 -0.48
C PHE A 40 8.06 9.37 0.78
N ALA A 41 7.61 8.82 1.90
CA ALA A 41 8.35 8.87 3.17
C ALA A 41 9.65 8.07 3.08
N PHE A 42 9.63 6.87 2.48
CA PHE A 42 10.81 6.02 2.28
C PHE A 42 11.84 6.71 1.39
N LEU A 43 11.42 7.27 0.25
CA LEU A 43 12.29 8.06 -0.63
C LEU A 43 12.92 9.25 0.11
N SER A 44 12.14 9.98 0.89
CA SER A 44 12.63 11.14 1.66
C SER A 44 13.69 10.74 2.68
N VAL A 45 13.50 9.62 3.38
CA VAL A 45 14.45 9.11 4.37
C VAL A 45 15.69 8.53 3.70
N LEU A 46 15.55 7.81 2.60
CA LEU A 46 16.68 7.29 1.83
C LEU A 46 17.56 8.44 1.33
N HIS A 47 16.96 9.48 0.76
CA HIS A 47 17.68 10.68 0.33
C HIS A 47 18.38 11.38 1.51
N LEU A 48 17.73 11.50 2.66
CA LEU A 48 18.35 12.07 3.85
C LEU A 48 19.53 11.23 4.33
N ARG A 49 19.42 9.91 4.38
CA ARG A 49 20.53 8.99 4.72
C ARG A 49 21.70 9.14 3.77
N GLU A 50 21.44 9.23 2.45
CA GLU A 50 22.47 9.47 1.45
C GLU A 50 23.22 10.79 1.72
N SER A 51 22.49 11.88 1.97
CA SER A 51 23.07 13.19 2.27
C SER A 51 23.95 13.20 3.54
N MET A 52 23.70 12.27 4.46
CA MET A 52 24.48 12.08 5.70
C MET A 52 25.62 11.04 5.55
N GLY A 53 25.81 10.47 4.37
CA GLY A 53 26.79 9.41 4.13
C GLY A 53 26.40 8.03 4.70
N LEU A 54 25.12 7.82 5.03
CA LEU A 54 24.57 6.58 5.60
C LEU A 54 23.95 5.69 4.50
N ARG A 55 24.64 5.54 3.39
CA ARG A 55 24.19 4.79 2.24
C ARG A 55 24.55 3.31 2.37
N GLY A 56 23.55 2.41 2.40
CA GLY A 56 23.75 0.95 2.35
C GLY A 56 23.95 0.43 0.92
N PRO A 57 24.35 -0.83 0.73
CA PRO A 57 24.52 -1.45 -0.58
C PRO A 57 23.20 -1.57 -1.36
N GLU A 58 22.08 -1.74 -0.67
CA GLU A 58 20.72 -1.86 -1.22
C GLU A 58 20.09 -0.52 -1.61
N HIS A 59 20.75 0.59 -1.32
CA HIS A 59 20.19 1.94 -1.40
C HIS A 59 19.59 2.28 -2.76
N ILE A 60 20.35 2.03 -3.85
CA ILE A 60 19.90 2.35 -5.21
C ILE A 60 18.68 1.52 -5.57
N TYR A 61 18.71 0.21 -5.28
CA TYR A 61 17.58 -0.68 -5.53
C TYR A 61 16.32 -0.17 -4.84
N LEU A 62 16.39 0.14 -3.53
CA LEU A 62 15.25 0.64 -2.76
C LEU A 62 14.73 2.00 -3.30
N MET A 63 15.63 2.88 -3.76
CA MET A 63 15.23 4.15 -4.39
C MET A 63 14.45 3.92 -5.69
N GLU A 64 14.94 3.04 -6.55
CA GLU A 64 14.29 2.71 -7.83
C GLU A 64 12.91 2.08 -7.61
N GLU A 65 12.80 1.09 -6.72
CA GLU A 65 11.55 0.42 -6.38
C GLU A 65 10.50 1.40 -5.84
N HIS A 66 10.86 2.17 -4.80
CA HIS A 66 9.90 3.09 -4.19
C HIS A 66 9.52 4.24 -5.11
N PHE A 67 10.40 4.64 -6.03
CA PHE A 67 10.05 5.63 -7.04
C PHE A 67 9.04 5.07 -8.05
N ALA A 68 9.24 3.83 -8.51
CA ALA A 68 8.31 3.13 -9.38
C ALA A 68 6.94 2.93 -8.73
N GLN A 69 6.92 2.44 -7.48
CA GLN A 69 5.71 2.27 -6.68
C GLN A 69 4.95 3.59 -6.49
N THR A 70 5.68 4.69 -6.17
CA THR A 70 5.06 6.03 -6.04
C THR A 70 4.35 6.48 -7.31
N LEU A 71 4.94 6.23 -8.48
CA LEU A 71 4.33 6.59 -9.77
C LEU A 71 3.11 5.71 -10.06
N ASN A 72 3.21 4.41 -9.84
CA ASN A 72 2.13 3.47 -10.05
C ASN A 72 0.91 3.81 -9.17
N GLU A 73 1.10 4.02 -7.87
CA GLU A 73 0.06 4.49 -6.94
C GLU A 73 -0.58 5.82 -7.37
N THR A 74 0.20 6.69 -8.02
CA THR A 74 -0.34 7.94 -8.56
C THR A 74 -1.26 7.69 -9.75
N GLU A 75 -0.92 6.74 -10.62
CA GLU A 75 -1.78 6.34 -11.74
C GLU A 75 -3.08 5.67 -11.25
N HIS A 76 -3.01 4.82 -10.23
CA HIS A 76 -4.19 4.24 -9.58
C HIS A 76 -5.11 5.35 -9.03
N LEU A 77 -4.53 6.30 -8.30
CA LEU A 77 -5.26 7.43 -7.74
C LEU A 77 -5.97 8.26 -8.83
N GLU A 78 -5.28 8.59 -9.94
CA GLU A 78 -5.86 9.30 -11.08
C GLU A 78 -7.03 8.53 -11.69
N TYR A 79 -6.90 7.21 -11.81
CA TYR A 79 -8.00 6.37 -12.26
C TYR A 79 -9.21 6.46 -11.31
N MET A 80 -8.99 6.33 -9.99
CA MET A 80 -10.08 6.46 -9.01
C MET A 80 -10.73 7.84 -9.04
N GLU A 81 -9.96 8.90 -9.25
CA GLU A 81 -10.47 10.26 -9.45
C GLU A 81 -11.35 10.39 -10.70
N SER A 82 -10.93 9.78 -11.81
CA SER A 82 -11.70 9.74 -13.06
C SER A 82 -13.06 9.05 -12.89
N ARG A 83 -13.15 8.13 -11.92
CA ARG A 83 -14.39 7.40 -11.56
C ARG A 83 -15.19 8.10 -10.47
N GLY A 84 -14.80 9.29 -10.06
CA GLY A 84 -15.48 10.10 -9.05
C GLY A 84 -15.13 9.76 -7.60
N GLY A 85 -14.02 9.08 -7.38
CA GLY A 85 -13.52 8.73 -6.03
C GLY A 85 -13.33 9.94 -5.13
N ASN A 86 -12.94 11.09 -5.70
CA ASN A 86 -12.71 12.33 -5.00
C ASN A 86 -13.89 13.34 -5.09
N SER A 87 -15.11 12.92 -5.44
CA SER A 87 -16.24 13.83 -5.72
C SER A 87 -16.64 14.71 -4.53
N TYR A 88 -16.56 14.19 -3.32
CA TYR A 88 -16.97 14.92 -2.12
C TYR A 88 -15.82 15.74 -1.55
N TRP A 89 -16.02 17.06 -1.40
CA TRP A 89 -14.98 17.97 -0.87
C TRP A 89 -14.55 17.60 0.56
N ILE A 90 -15.49 17.09 1.37
CA ILE A 90 -15.22 16.69 2.76
C ILE A 90 -14.26 15.48 2.81
N ASP A 91 -14.46 14.48 1.93
CA ASP A 91 -13.57 13.33 1.83
C ASP A 91 -12.17 13.78 1.41
N ARG A 92 -12.05 14.68 0.41
CA ARG A 92 -10.76 15.27 -0.01
C ARG A 92 -10.09 16.03 1.12
N PHE A 93 -10.84 16.85 1.84
CA PHE A 93 -10.26 17.64 2.93
C PHE A 93 -9.66 16.76 4.01
N PHE A 94 -10.43 15.80 4.54
CA PHE A 94 -9.94 14.92 5.61
C PHE A 94 -8.85 13.96 5.11
N ALA A 95 -9.03 13.30 3.97
CA ALA A 95 -8.04 12.37 3.44
C ALA A 95 -6.68 13.07 3.24
N LYS A 96 -6.63 14.20 2.53
CA LYS A 96 -5.36 14.91 2.27
C LYS A 96 -4.66 15.37 3.54
N HIS A 97 -5.39 15.84 4.57
CA HIS A 97 -4.77 16.28 5.82
C HIS A 97 -4.29 15.10 6.67
N LEU A 98 -5.09 14.03 6.76
CA LEU A 98 -4.70 12.82 7.50
C LEU A 98 -3.52 12.11 6.84
N VAL A 99 -3.51 12.03 5.52
CA VAL A 99 -2.39 11.45 4.76
C VAL A 99 -1.11 12.27 4.92
N LEU A 100 -1.20 13.61 5.00
CA LEU A 100 -0.03 14.44 5.29
C LEU A 100 0.55 14.14 6.70
N ILE A 101 -0.30 13.94 7.70
CA ILE A 101 0.14 13.53 9.04
C ILE A 101 0.75 12.13 8.97
N TYR A 102 0.09 11.20 8.28
CA TYR A 102 0.54 9.83 8.09
C TYR A 102 1.90 9.76 7.37
N TYR A 103 2.14 10.60 6.36
CA TYR A 103 3.44 10.74 5.73
C TYR A 103 4.55 11.06 6.76
N TRP A 104 4.36 12.07 7.61
CA TRP A 104 5.36 12.43 8.63
C TRP A 104 5.55 11.33 9.69
N VAL A 105 4.48 10.63 10.06
CA VAL A 105 4.59 9.44 10.91
C VAL A 105 5.45 8.37 10.25
N ASN A 106 5.26 8.11 8.96
CA ASN A 106 6.09 7.14 8.21
C ASN A 106 7.54 7.61 8.06
N VAL A 107 7.81 8.89 7.86
CA VAL A 107 9.19 9.43 7.85
C VAL A 107 9.92 9.07 9.15
N VAL A 108 9.30 9.34 10.29
CA VAL A 108 9.89 9.02 11.60
C VAL A 108 9.95 7.50 11.81
N TYR A 109 8.91 6.78 11.45
CA TYR A 109 8.84 5.33 11.64
C TYR A 109 9.90 4.60 10.81
N TYR A 110 10.04 4.96 9.54
CA TYR A 110 11.06 4.37 8.67
C TYR A 110 12.48 4.78 9.08
N TRP A 111 12.68 6.00 9.58
CA TRP A 111 13.97 6.42 10.11
C TRP A 111 14.43 5.55 11.29
N VAL A 112 13.51 5.27 12.22
CA VAL A 112 13.81 4.58 13.49
C VAL A 112 13.75 3.05 13.34
N ALA A 113 12.79 2.52 12.58
CA ALA A 113 12.49 1.10 12.47
C ALA A 113 12.11 0.70 11.04
N PRO A 114 13.05 0.75 10.07
CA PRO A 114 12.76 0.58 8.65
C PRO A 114 12.05 -0.74 8.32
N SER A 115 12.49 -1.86 8.87
CA SER A 115 11.87 -3.17 8.68
C SER A 115 10.42 -3.22 9.19
N SER A 116 10.10 -2.50 10.29
CA SER A 116 8.74 -2.42 10.81
C SER A 116 7.84 -1.51 9.96
N ALA A 117 8.40 -0.44 9.41
CA ALA A 117 7.69 0.45 8.50
C ALA A 117 7.35 -0.27 7.18
N TYR A 118 8.28 -1.00 6.58
CA TYR A 118 8.01 -1.85 5.41
C TYR A 118 6.94 -2.91 5.70
N HIS A 119 6.99 -3.53 6.88
CA HIS A 119 5.98 -4.51 7.25
C HIS A 119 4.57 -3.89 7.37
N LEU A 120 4.46 -2.65 7.84
CA LEU A 120 3.16 -1.95 7.86
C LEU A 120 2.66 -1.72 6.43
N SER A 121 3.52 -1.22 5.53
CA SER A 121 3.15 -1.02 4.13
C SER A 121 2.81 -2.34 3.44
N TYR A 122 3.57 -3.41 3.69
CA TYR A 122 3.24 -4.75 3.22
C TYR A 122 1.81 -5.18 3.62
N GLU A 123 1.42 -4.99 4.89
CA GLU A 123 0.07 -5.33 5.35
C GLU A 123 -1.01 -4.44 4.69
N VAL A 124 -0.69 -3.17 4.38
CA VAL A 124 -1.59 -2.27 3.65
C VAL A 124 -1.84 -2.76 2.23
N GLU A 125 -0.78 -3.13 1.48
CA GLU A 125 -0.91 -3.62 0.09
C GLU A 125 -1.64 -4.98 0.02
N VAL A 126 -1.37 -5.89 0.96
CA VAL A 126 -2.15 -7.14 1.08
C VAL A 126 -3.64 -6.81 1.30
N HIS A 127 -3.96 -5.84 2.16
CA HIS A 127 -5.36 -5.45 2.37
C HIS A 127 -5.97 -4.79 1.14
N ALA A 128 -5.23 -3.94 0.42
CA ALA A 128 -5.68 -3.30 -0.82
C ALA A 128 -6.01 -4.36 -1.88
N SER A 129 -5.10 -5.32 -2.13
CA SER A 129 -5.33 -6.41 -3.09
C SER A 129 -6.58 -7.24 -2.75
N LEU A 130 -6.81 -7.56 -1.48
CA LEU A 130 -8.01 -8.27 -1.02
C LEU A 130 -9.29 -7.44 -1.21
N THR A 131 -9.21 -6.13 -1.01
CA THR A 131 -10.33 -5.21 -1.23
C THR A 131 -10.73 -5.16 -2.70
N TYR A 132 -9.78 -5.11 -3.62
CA TYR A 132 -10.03 -5.17 -5.05
C TYR A 132 -10.54 -6.55 -5.48
N ALA A 133 -10.00 -7.64 -4.93
CA ALA A 133 -10.50 -8.99 -5.18
C ALA A 133 -11.96 -9.14 -4.76
N GLU A 134 -12.37 -8.61 -3.59
CA GLU A 134 -13.75 -8.59 -3.14
C GLU A 134 -14.66 -7.81 -4.12
N TYR A 135 -14.23 -6.65 -4.59
CA TYR A 135 -14.97 -5.87 -5.58
C TYR A 135 -15.18 -6.66 -6.88
N LEU A 136 -14.13 -7.33 -7.38
CA LEU A 136 -14.16 -8.13 -8.60
C LEU A 136 -15.11 -9.34 -8.51
N THR A 137 -15.42 -9.85 -7.32
CA THR A 137 -16.48 -10.87 -7.17
C THR A 137 -17.85 -10.36 -7.59
N ARG A 138 -18.09 -9.05 -7.50
CA ARG A 138 -19.34 -8.38 -7.91
C ARG A 138 -19.29 -7.81 -9.33
N PHE A 139 -18.09 -7.46 -9.80
CA PHE A 139 -17.86 -6.80 -11.08
C PHE A 139 -16.66 -7.46 -11.83
N PRO A 140 -16.79 -8.72 -12.25
CA PRO A 140 -15.68 -9.50 -12.80
C PRO A 140 -15.12 -8.95 -14.13
N ASP A 141 -15.89 -8.14 -14.84
CA ASP A 141 -15.50 -7.57 -16.14
C ASP A 141 -14.70 -6.25 -16.01
N ASP A 142 -14.45 -5.76 -14.80
CA ASP A 142 -13.69 -4.52 -14.59
C ASP A 142 -12.19 -4.79 -14.69
N LYS A 143 -11.69 -4.80 -15.95
CA LYS A 143 -10.29 -5.10 -16.27
C LYS A 143 -9.31 -4.15 -15.59
N LYS A 144 -9.68 -2.86 -15.45
CA LYS A 144 -8.75 -1.90 -14.85
C LYS A 144 -8.55 -2.14 -13.35
N ILE A 145 -9.62 -2.48 -12.63
CA ILE A 145 -9.49 -2.89 -11.22
C ILE A 145 -8.73 -4.22 -11.09
N CYS A 146 -8.87 -5.14 -12.05
CA CYS A 146 -8.06 -6.36 -12.09
C CYS A 146 -6.56 -6.06 -12.29
N GLU A 147 -6.22 -5.12 -13.19
CA GLU A 147 -4.84 -4.66 -13.36
C GLU A 147 -4.28 -4.07 -12.06
N ILE A 148 -5.01 -3.13 -11.45
CA ILE A 148 -4.63 -2.50 -10.17
C ILE A 148 -4.43 -3.56 -9.08
N MET A 149 -5.35 -4.50 -8.92
CA MET A 149 -5.17 -5.61 -7.97
C MET A 149 -3.86 -6.38 -8.17
N ASN A 150 -3.47 -6.63 -9.42
CA ASN A 150 -2.20 -7.31 -9.73
C ASN A 150 -0.99 -6.43 -9.39
N ASP A 151 -1.09 -5.13 -9.59
CA ASP A 151 -0.05 -4.18 -9.20
C ASP A 151 0.15 -4.19 -7.67
N GLU A 152 -0.94 -4.21 -6.86
CA GLU A 152 -0.85 -4.33 -5.40
C GLU A 152 -0.20 -5.66 -4.95
N ILE A 153 -0.49 -6.76 -5.68
CA ILE A 153 0.18 -8.04 -5.44
C ILE A 153 1.69 -7.93 -5.67
N GLN A 154 2.10 -7.23 -6.72
CA GLN A 154 3.50 -6.96 -7.00
C GLN A 154 4.13 -6.08 -5.90
N HIS A 155 3.46 -5.00 -5.48
CA HIS A 155 3.94 -4.09 -4.44
C HIS A 155 4.22 -4.83 -3.11
N PHE A 156 3.32 -5.67 -2.64
CA PHE A 156 3.60 -6.40 -1.40
C PHE A 156 4.72 -7.44 -1.54
N GLN A 157 4.94 -8.02 -2.74
CA GLN A 157 6.07 -8.91 -2.99
C GLN A 157 7.41 -8.13 -2.96
N GLU A 158 7.46 -6.95 -3.57
CA GLU A 158 8.61 -6.06 -3.56
C GLU A 158 8.93 -5.55 -2.14
N LEU A 159 7.90 -5.21 -1.35
CA LEU A 159 8.07 -4.85 0.07
C LEU A 159 8.58 -6.02 0.91
N ALA A 160 8.13 -7.25 0.63
CA ALA A 160 8.67 -8.44 1.27
C ALA A 160 10.16 -8.63 0.96
N GLU A 161 10.58 -8.36 -0.29
CA GLU A 161 11.99 -8.40 -0.67
C GLU A 161 12.79 -7.29 0.01
N ALA A 162 12.26 -6.07 0.08
CA ALA A 162 12.87 -4.96 0.79
C ALA A 162 13.10 -5.30 2.28
N ILE A 163 12.13 -5.98 2.93
CA ILE A 163 12.29 -6.49 4.31
C ILE A 163 13.44 -7.49 4.39
N ARG A 164 13.53 -8.46 3.46
CA ARG A 164 14.62 -9.46 3.46
C ARG A 164 15.99 -8.83 3.30
N LEU A 165 16.10 -7.78 2.47
CA LEU A 165 17.36 -7.09 2.23
C LEU A 165 17.88 -6.36 3.47
N ILE A 166 16.99 -5.74 4.25
CA ILE A 166 17.39 -4.93 5.40
C ILE A 166 17.34 -5.68 6.74
N ASP A 167 16.58 -6.77 6.83
CA ASP A 167 16.36 -7.55 8.05
C ASP A 167 16.09 -9.03 7.71
N PRO A 168 17.13 -9.78 7.29
CA PRO A 168 16.97 -11.18 6.82
C PRO A 168 16.37 -12.12 7.86
N ASP A 169 16.50 -11.80 9.15
CA ASP A 169 16.00 -12.63 10.26
C ASP A 169 14.50 -12.41 10.52
N ARG A 170 13.91 -11.39 9.90
CA ARG A 170 12.51 -11.02 10.13
C ARG A 170 11.52 -11.66 9.15
N LEU A 171 11.81 -12.80 8.59
CA LEU A 171 10.91 -13.49 7.66
C LEU A 171 9.58 -13.87 8.30
N THR A 172 8.52 -13.18 7.91
CA THR A 172 7.16 -13.74 7.94
C THR A 172 6.28 -13.08 6.89
N ILE A 173 6.45 -13.50 5.65
CA ILE A 173 5.31 -13.48 4.71
C ILE A 173 4.32 -14.48 5.27
N ARG A 174 3.12 -14.06 5.59
CA ARG A 174 2.03 -15.00 5.87
C ARG A 174 1.73 -15.73 4.56
N GLU A 175 2.25 -16.94 4.39
CA GLU A 175 1.92 -17.82 3.25
C GLU A 175 0.40 -17.93 3.05
N LYS A 176 -0.39 -17.76 4.12
CA LYS A 176 -1.85 -17.73 4.06
C LYS A 176 -2.42 -16.50 3.36
N ASP A 177 -1.79 -15.34 3.49
CA ASP A 177 -2.24 -14.10 2.86
C ASP A 177 -1.96 -14.18 1.35
N LEU A 178 -0.79 -14.67 0.98
CA LEU A 178 -0.44 -14.96 -0.42
C LEU A 178 -1.38 -16.00 -1.03
N ALA A 179 -1.64 -17.09 -0.35
CA ALA A 179 -2.54 -18.14 -0.82
C ALA A 179 -4.00 -17.68 -0.95
N SER A 180 -4.45 -16.75 -0.09
CA SER A 180 -5.81 -16.20 -0.19
C SER A 180 -5.98 -15.29 -1.41
N VAL A 181 -4.96 -14.48 -1.72
CA VAL A 181 -4.98 -13.60 -2.90
C VAL A 181 -4.77 -14.38 -4.19
N LEU A 182 -3.81 -15.31 -4.22
CA LEU A 182 -3.53 -16.14 -5.39
C LEU A 182 -4.69 -17.09 -5.73
N ASN A 183 -5.40 -17.65 -4.74
CA ASN A 183 -6.59 -18.45 -4.99
C ASN A 183 -7.76 -17.67 -5.60
N THR A 184 -7.83 -16.35 -5.37
CA THR A 184 -8.81 -15.48 -6.03
C THR A 184 -8.39 -15.16 -7.46
N SER A 185 -7.09 -14.96 -7.74
CA SER A 185 -6.58 -14.69 -9.09
C SER A 185 -6.60 -15.93 -10.00
N ASP A 186 -6.35 -17.13 -9.47
CA ASP A 186 -6.39 -18.39 -10.22
C ASP A 186 -7.82 -18.79 -10.65
N LEU A 187 -8.85 -18.31 -9.97
CA LEU A 187 -10.25 -18.53 -10.35
C LEU A 187 -10.66 -17.74 -11.62
N GLU A 188 -9.93 -16.70 -11.99
CA GLU A 188 -10.21 -15.88 -13.19
C GLU A 188 -9.45 -16.37 -14.44
N THR A 189 -8.29 -16.99 -14.29
CA THR A 189 -7.53 -17.57 -15.43
C THR A 189 -8.11 -18.89 -15.94
N ALA A 190 -9.04 -19.50 -15.21
CA ALA A 190 -9.67 -20.78 -15.51
C ALA A 190 -11.08 -20.68 -16.15
N ARG A 191 -11.54 -19.48 -16.50
CA ARG A 191 -12.79 -19.22 -17.23
C ARG A 191 -12.53 -18.52 -18.56
#